data_fd9956b0bcab3288b17a3ef09c6ebadd
#
_entry.id   fd9956b0bcab3288b17a3ef09c6ebadd
#
_cell.length_a   1.000
_cell.length_b   1.000
_cell.length_c   1.000
_cell.angle_alpha   90.00
_cell.angle_beta   90.00
_cell.angle_gamma   90.00
#
_symmetry.space_group_name_H-M   'P 1'
#
loop_
_entity.id
_entity.type
_entity.pdbx_description
1 polymer ?
#
loop_
_entity_poly.entity_id
_entity_poly.type
_entity_poly.pdbx_seq_one_letter_code
_entity_poly.pdbx_strand_id
1 'polypeptide(L)'
;MNLDKIKSLVERGQPPAIEVHSIDPNIYLIFYKDGKDIRPVLDKSSKTLKCKSRTAAFLLLRETGLSKTDFVHQTAYEEMIGFAHSGQKTELRETITL
;
A
#
# COMPACT_ATOMS: atom_id res chain seq x y z
N MET A 1 -5.38 -9.61 7.81
CA MET A 1 -5.23 -10.14 6.43
C MET A 1 -3.76 -10.36 6.14
N ASN A 2 -3.44 -11.39 5.40
CA ASN A 2 -2.08 -11.67 4.95
C ASN A 2 -2.10 -11.91 3.44
N LEU A 3 -0.91 -12.17 2.86
CA LEU A 3 -0.81 -12.37 1.42
C LEU A 3 -1.62 -13.56 0.93
N ASP A 4 -1.67 -14.63 1.72
CA ASP A 4 -2.44 -15.82 1.35
C ASP A 4 -3.93 -15.49 1.25
N LYS A 5 -4.42 -14.65 2.12
CA LYS A 5 -5.83 -14.22 2.08
C LYS A 5 -6.10 -13.38 0.84
N ILE A 6 -5.17 -12.50 0.48
CA ILE A 6 -5.28 -11.70 -0.73
C ILE A 6 -5.36 -12.62 -1.94
N LYS A 7 -4.46 -13.60 -2.01
CA LYS A 7 -4.43 -14.55 -3.10
C LYS A 7 -5.76 -15.30 -3.21
N SER A 8 -6.29 -15.74 -2.09
CA SER A 8 -7.56 -16.44 -2.03
C SER A 8 -8.70 -15.59 -2.58
N LEU A 9 -8.74 -14.32 -2.19
CA LEU A 9 -9.78 -13.40 -2.66
C LEU A 9 -9.66 -13.13 -4.15
N VAL A 10 -8.43 -13.00 -4.65
CA VAL A 10 -8.21 -12.80 -6.08
C VAL A 10 -8.69 -14.03 -6.86
N GLU A 11 -8.41 -15.22 -6.36
CA GLU A 11 -8.84 -16.46 -7.01
C GLU A 11 -10.36 -16.59 -7.05
N ARG A 12 -11.03 -15.99 -6.08
CA ARG A 12 -12.50 -15.99 -6.05
C ARG A 12 -13.12 -14.93 -6.93
N GLY A 13 -12.32 -14.14 -7.59
CA GLY A 13 -12.80 -13.04 -8.40
C GLY A 13 -13.23 -11.83 -7.59
N GLN A 14 -12.78 -11.73 -6.34
CA GLN A 14 -13.10 -10.62 -5.44
C GLN A 14 -11.82 -9.98 -4.92
N PRO A 15 -10.99 -9.40 -5.80
CA PRO A 15 -9.72 -8.83 -5.36
C PRO A 15 -9.97 -7.66 -4.40
N PRO A 16 -9.23 -7.60 -3.29
CA PRO A 16 -9.38 -6.50 -2.35
C PRO A 16 -8.74 -5.23 -2.90
N ALA A 17 -9.17 -4.11 -2.39
CA ALA A 17 -8.53 -2.83 -2.71
C ALA A 17 -7.25 -2.73 -1.89
N ILE A 18 -6.12 -2.75 -2.55
CA ILE A 18 -4.80 -2.77 -1.92
C ILE A 18 -4.07 -1.48 -2.21
N GLU A 19 -3.37 -0.97 -1.20
CA GLU A 19 -2.54 0.21 -1.32
C GLU A 19 -1.15 -0.09 -0.79
N VAL A 20 -0.14 0.42 -1.47
CA VAL A 20 1.24 0.37 -1.00
C VAL A 20 1.61 1.78 -0.56
N HIS A 21 2.02 1.94 0.68
CA HIS A 21 2.37 3.24 1.23
C HIS A 21 3.86 3.34 1.46
N SER A 22 4.45 4.40 0.95
CA SER A 22 5.84 4.74 1.22
C SER A 22 5.89 5.47 2.56
N ILE A 23 6.48 4.84 3.55
CA ILE A 23 6.60 5.42 4.89
C ILE A 23 7.94 6.14 5.05
N ASP A 24 9.00 5.47 4.62
CA ASP A 24 10.37 5.99 4.65
C ASP A 24 11.05 5.57 3.36
N PRO A 25 12.21 6.12 3.05
CA PRO A 25 12.91 5.75 1.82
C PRO A 25 13.13 4.25 1.65
N ASN A 26 13.23 3.52 2.76
CA ASN A 26 13.50 2.09 2.74
C ASN A 26 12.39 1.26 3.37
N ILE A 27 11.23 1.86 3.63
CA ILE A 27 10.13 1.12 4.26
C ILE A 27 8.84 1.39 3.48
N TYR A 28 8.26 0.31 3.01
CA TYR A 28 6.99 0.34 2.29
C TYR A 28 6.05 -0.62 2.97
N LEU A 29 4.84 -0.17 3.27
CA LEU A 29 3.82 -1.00 3.91
C LEU A 29 2.69 -1.25 2.94
N ILE A 30 2.06 -2.40 3.08
CA ILE A 30 0.93 -2.78 2.26
C ILE A 30 -0.32 -2.71 3.13
N PHE A 31 -1.33 -2.02 2.65
CA PHE A 31 -2.61 -1.89 3.34
C PHE A 31 -3.74 -2.41 2.47
N TYR A 32 -4.83 -2.80 3.11
CA TYR A 32 -6.06 -3.14 2.41
C TYR A 32 -7.18 -2.27 2.96
N LYS A 33 -8.16 -2.00 2.13
CA LYS A 33 -9.33 -1.23 2.55
C LYS A 33 -10.36 -2.16 3.14
N ASP A 34 -10.87 -1.77 4.31
CA ASP A 34 -11.90 -2.49 5.02
C ASP A 34 -13.03 -1.48 5.31
N GLY A 35 -13.93 -1.34 4.36
CA GLY A 35 -14.95 -0.32 4.44
C GLY A 35 -14.34 1.07 4.35
N LYS A 36 -14.49 1.84 5.42
CA LYS A 36 -13.92 3.19 5.49
C LYS A 36 -12.50 3.20 6.06
N ASP A 37 -12.07 2.08 6.60
CA ASP A 37 -10.77 1.98 7.24
C ASP A 37 -9.74 1.36 6.31
N ILE A 38 -8.48 1.65 6.58
CA ILE A 38 -7.39 0.92 5.96
C ILE A 38 -6.64 0.18 7.06
N ARG A 39 -6.25 -1.04 6.78
CA ARG A 39 -5.58 -1.89 7.75
C ARG A 39 -4.32 -2.47 7.13
N PRO A 40 -3.27 -2.67 7.92
CA PRO A 40 -2.04 -3.24 7.38
C PRO A 40 -2.21 -4.71 7.03
N VAL A 41 -1.54 -5.11 5.96
CA VAL A 41 -1.40 -6.51 5.61
C VAL A 41 -0.28 -7.08 6.48
N LEU A 42 -0.51 -8.27 7.02
CA LEU A 42 0.41 -8.88 7.96
C LEU A 42 1.27 -9.94 7.29
N ASP A 43 2.45 -10.16 7.86
CA ASP A 43 3.32 -11.25 7.40
C ASP A 43 2.91 -12.57 8.07
N LYS A 44 3.68 -13.62 7.81
CA LYS A 44 3.38 -14.93 8.36
C LYS A 44 3.48 -15.00 9.88
N SER A 45 4.17 -14.04 10.47
CA SER A 45 4.32 -13.96 11.93
C SER A 45 3.26 -13.07 12.57
N SER A 46 2.25 -12.67 11.82
CA SER A 46 1.18 -11.77 12.26
C SER A 46 1.68 -10.38 12.63
N LYS A 47 2.81 -9.99 12.07
CA LYS A 47 3.36 -8.64 12.24
C LYS A 47 3.12 -7.87 10.94
N THR A 48 3.10 -6.55 11.04
CA THR A 48 2.94 -5.72 9.86
C THR A 48 4.01 -6.05 8.82
N LEU A 49 3.55 -6.37 7.61
CA LEU A 49 4.45 -6.71 6.53
C LEU A 49 5.18 -5.46 6.07
N LYS A 50 6.51 -5.51 6.12
CA LYS A 50 7.36 -4.40 5.71
C LYS A 50 8.17 -4.82 4.50
N CYS A 51 8.22 -3.94 3.51
CA CYS A 51 9.02 -4.16 2.31
C CYS A 51 10.12 -3.12 2.26
N LYS A 52 11.28 -3.50 1.74
CA LYS A 52 12.43 -2.61 1.68
C LYS A 52 12.44 -1.72 0.44
N SER A 53 11.64 -2.05 -0.55
CA SER A 53 11.51 -1.27 -1.77
C SER A 53 10.12 -1.43 -2.33
N ARG A 54 9.71 -0.47 -3.16
CA ARG A 54 8.41 -0.59 -3.81
C ARG A 54 8.38 -1.77 -4.78
N THR A 55 9.50 -2.06 -5.42
CA THR A 55 9.59 -3.21 -6.31
C THR A 55 9.31 -4.50 -5.53
N ALA A 56 9.88 -4.66 -4.34
CA ALA A 56 9.63 -5.82 -3.52
C ALA A 56 8.14 -5.93 -3.15
N ALA A 57 7.52 -4.81 -2.79
CA ALA A 57 6.10 -4.80 -2.46
C ALA A 57 5.26 -5.20 -3.67
N PHE A 58 5.56 -4.64 -4.83
CA PHE A 58 4.81 -4.95 -6.04
C PHE A 58 4.97 -6.41 -6.46
N LEU A 59 6.16 -6.97 -6.31
CA LEU A 59 6.39 -8.38 -6.63
C LEU A 59 5.58 -9.30 -5.72
N LEU A 60 5.51 -8.98 -4.44
CA LEU A 60 4.70 -9.77 -3.52
C LEU A 60 3.22 -9.73 -3.91
N LEU A 61 2.72 -8.57 -4.26
CA LEU A 61 1.33 -8.43 -4.68
C LEU A 61 1.08 -9.13 -6.01
N ARG A 62 2.02 -9.05 -6.93
CA ARG A 62 1.90 -9.72 -8.21
C ARG A 62 1.79 -11.23 -8.03
N GLU A 63 2.53 -11.78 -7.09
CA GLU A 63 2.47 -13.21 -6.79
C GLU A 63 1.10 -13.65 -6.27
N THR A 64 0.32 -12.72 -5.69
CA THR A 64 -1.04 -13.04 -5.26
C THR A 64 -2.02 -13.13 -6.42
N GLY A 65 -1.61 -12.71 -7.61
CA GLY A 65 -2.49 -12.65 -8.77
C GLY A 65 -3.19 -11.31 -8.92
N LEU A 66 -2.92 -10.36 -8.04
CA LEU A 66 -3.50 -9.04 -8.13
C LEU A 66 -3.01 -8.32 -9.39
N SER A 67 -3.91 -7.67 -10.11
CA SER A 67 -3.56 -7.05 -11.38
C SER A 67 -3.15 -5.59 -11.25
N LYS A 68 -3.55 -4.94 -10.18
CA LYS A 68 -3.21 -3.54 -9.95
C LYS A 68 -3.30 -3.19 -8.48
N THR A 69 -2.60 -2.14 -8.10
CA THR A 69 -2.65 -1.61 -6.74
C THR A 69 -2.46 -0.10 -6.81
N ASP A 70 -2.84 0.58 -5.76
CA ASP A 70 -2.54 2.01 -5.65
C ASP A 70 -1.23 2.17 -4.90
N PHE A 71 -0.39 3.05 -5.40
CA PHE A 71 0.83 3.43 -4.71
C PHE A 71 0.64 4.81 -4.13
N VAL A 72 0.74 4.91 -2.82
CA VAL A 72 0.51 6.15 -2.10
C VAL A 72 1.80 6.56 -1.43
N HIS A 73 2.28 7.74 -1.73
CA HIS A 73 3.43 8.24 -1.01
C HIS A 73 3.16 9.67 -0.57
N GLN A 74 3.62 9.96 0.62
CA GLN A 74 3.55 11.28 1.18
C GLN A 74 4.90 11.93 1.03
N THR A 75 4.90 13.17 0.63
CA THR A 75 6.14 13.90 0.47
C THR A 75 6.33 14.80 1.69
N ALA A 76 7.56 14.93 2.11
CA ALA A 76 7.88 15.83 3.19
C ALA A 76 7.90 17.29 2.72
N TYR A 77 7.67 17.49 1.46
CA TYR A 77 7.76 18.83 0.89
C TYR A 77 6.66 19.75 1.36
N GLU A 78 5.55 19.20 1.78
CA GLU A 78 4.46 20.02 2.26
C GLU A 78 4.89 20.87 3.45
N GLU A 79 5.89 20.44 4.16
CA GLU A 79 6.43 21.23 5.26
C GLU A 79 7.12 22.49 4.76
N MET A 80 7.73 22.37 3.60
CA MET A 80 8.49 23.49 3.02
C MET A 80 7.58 24.48 2.33
N ILE A 81 6.52 23.98 1.76
CA ILE A 81 5.60 24.81 1.02
C ILE A 81 4.24 24.90 1.69
N GLY A 82 4.14 24.35 2.86
CA GLY A 82 2.88 24.29 3.57
C GLY A 82 2.35 25.64 4.00
N PHE A 83 3.18 26.64 3.96
CA PHE A 83 2.75 28.00 4.29
C PHE A 83 1.52 28.42 3.51
N ALA A 84 1.35 27.89 2.33
CA ALA A 84 0.25 28.29 1.48
C ALA A 84 -1.01 27.45 1.74
N HIS A 85 -0.83 26.25 2.22
CA HIS A 85 -1.92 25.29 2.31
C HIS A 85 -1.86 24.50 3.59
N SER A 86 -1.76 25.19 4.65
CA SER A 86 -1.70 24.55 5.94
C SER A 86 -2.87 23.61 6.14
N GLY A 87 -2.59 22.48 6.70
CA GLY A 87 -3.60 21.49 7.01
C GLY A 87 -3.88 20.49 5.91
N GLN A 88 -3.39 20.71 4.73
CA GLN A 88 -3.55 19.74 3.67
C GLN A 88 -2.33 18.87 3.55
N LYS A 89 -2.55 17.58 3.55
CA LYS A 89 -1.48 16.64 3.31
C LYS A 89 -1.26 16.52 1.81
N THR A 90 -0.01 16.57 1.40
CA THR A 90 0.34 16.29 0.03
C THR A 90 0.51 14.80 -0.10
N GLU A 91 -0.48 14.17 -0.66
CA GLU A 91 -0.48 12.74 -0.87
C GLU A 91 -0.54 12.47 -2.36
N LEU A 92 0.45 11.79 -2.88
CA LEU A 92 0.48 11.40 -4.28
C LEU A 92 0.01 9.96 -4.38
N ARG A 93 -0.98 9.76 -5.22
CA ARG A 93 -1.58 8.44 -5.40
C ARG A 93 -1.52 8.07 -6.87
N GLU A 94 -0.95 6.93 -7.15
CA GLU A 94 -0.85 6.41 -8.50
C GLU A 94 -1.41 5.00 -8.56
N THR A 95 -2.10 4.69 -9.65
CA THR A 95 -2.53 3.31 -9.88
C THR A 95 -1.43 2.60 -10.65
N ILE A 96 -0.95 1.51 -10.10
CA ILE A 96 0.15 0.73 -10.67
C ILE A 96 -0.41 -0.58 -11.21
N THR A 97 -0.06 -0.88 -12.44
CA THR A 97 -0.38 -2.19 -13.04
C THR A 97 0.72 -3.18 -12.66
N LEU A 98 0.31 -4.28 -12.08
CA LEU A 98 1.24 -5.30 -11.60
C LEU A 98 1.56 -6.35 -12.66
#